data_13d0a2fac0ccb86052da08b13731fc69
#
_entry.id   13d0a2fac0ccb86052da08b13731fc69
#
_cell.length_a   1.000
_cell.length_b   1.000
_cell.length_c   1.000
_cell.angle_alpha   90.00
_cell.angle_beta   90.00
_cell.angle_gamma   90.00
#
_symmetry.space_group_name_H-M   'P 1'
#
loop_
_entity.id
_entity.type
_entity.pdbx_description
1 polymer ?
#
loop_
_entity_poly.entity_id
_entity_poly.type
_entity_poly.pdbx_seq_one_letter_code
_entity_poly.pdbx_strand_id
1 'polypeptide(L)'
;MSLQQQIDTLRQDLRRYEYEYHVLDNPTIPDAEYDRLFHQLKALEAAHPELITADSPTQRVGAKPLSGFAQIRHEIPMLSLDNAFSDEEFYAFVKRIEDRLIRLPEPLTFCCEPKLDGLAVSILYVNGVLTQAATRGDGTTGEDITANIRTIRNIPLQLLMDNPPARLEVRGEVFMPHEGFERLNQQALEKGEKTFANPRNAAAGSLRQLDPKITSKRPLVLNAYGIGIVEGVDLPNTHYDRLQWLKSIGIPVNPEIRLCNGTDEVLDFYRDIQNKRSSLGYDIDGTVLKINDIALQEKLGFISKAPRWAIAYKFPAQEELTRLNDVEFQVGRTGAITPVAKLEPVFVAGVTVSNATLHNGDEIERLDLSLIHIS
;
A
#
# COMPACT_ATOMS: atom_id res chain seq x y z
N MET A 1 32.23 20.99 18.67
CA MET A 1 31.55 20.03 17.77
C MET A 1 32.14 20.27 16.38
N SER A 2 32.61 19.21 15.70
CA SER A 2 33.07 19.35 14.33
C SER A 2 31.91 19.64 13.38
N LEU A 3 32.15 20.18 12.18
CA LEU A 3 31.13 20.41 11.17
C LEU A 3 30.38 19.12 10.82
N GLN A 4 31.13 18.03 10.65
CA GLN A 4 30.52 16.70 10.40
C GLN A 4 29.57 16.30 11.53
N GLN A 5 29.98 16.44 12.78
CA GLN A 5 29.11 16.12 13.93
C GLN A 5 27.85 16.99 13.98
N GLN A 6 27.97 18.28 13.60
CA GLN A 6 26.83 19.18 13.54
C GLN A 6 25.82 18.74 12.47
N ILE A 7 26.28 18.40 11.28
CA ILE A 7 25.44 17.92 10.18
C ILE A 7 24.77 16.60 10.56
N ASP A 8 25.51 15.64 11.13
CA ASP A 8 24.96 14.34 11.53
C ASP A 8 23.89 14.46 12.63
N THR A 9 24.11 15.35 13.60
CA THR A 9 23.12 15.64 14.64
C THR A 9 21.83 16.23 14.03
N LEU A 10 21.95 17.20 13.13
CA LEU A 10 20.78 17.79 12.45
C LEU A 10 20.01 16.74 11.62
N ARG A 11 20.70 15.85 10.91
CA ARG A 11 20.07 14.76 10.17
C ARG A 11 19.32 13.81 11.08
N GLN A 12 19.92 13.42 12.19
CA GLN A 12 19.33 12.53 13.17
C GLN A 12 18.08 13.15 13.81
N ASP A 13 18.15 14.41 14.21
CA ASP A 13 17.02 15.12 14.79
C ASP A 13 15.88 15.27 13.78
N LEU A 14 16.16 15.67 12.54
CA LEU A 14 15.15 15.81 11.50
C LEU A 14 14.47 14.49 11.16
N ARG A 15 15.22 13.38 11.08
CA ARG A 15 14.63 12.04 10.88
C ARG A 15 13.70 11.64 12.02
N ARG A 16 14.08 11.93 13.26
CA ARG A 16 13.23 11.68 14.44
C ARG A 16 11.94 12.50 14.36
N TYR A 17 12.02 13.80 14.04
CA TYR A 17 10.84 14.66 13.92
C TYR A 17 9.95 14.27 12.73
N GLU A 18 10.51 13.86 11.60
CA GLU A 18 9.73 13.30 10.48
C GLU A 18 8.97 12.03 10.90
N TYR A 19 9.61 11.15 11.65
CA TYR A 19 8.99 9.93 12.17
C TYR A 19 7.87 10.24 13.16
N GLU A 20 8.11 11.14 14.11
CA GLU A 20 7.11 11.58 15.09
C GLU A 20 5.88 12.20 14.40
N TYR A 21 6.10 13.01 13.37
CA TYR A 21 5.04 13.67 12.62
C TYR A 21 4.29 12.72 11.68
N HIS A 22 5.02 12.03 10.79
CA HIS A 22 4.40 11.28 9.68
C HIS A 22 4.03 9.83 10.01
N VAL A 23 4.60 9.25 11.07
CA VAL A 23 4.36 7.85 11.44
C VAL A 23 3.62 7.75 12.77
N LEU A 24 4.03 8.52 13.79
CA LEU A 24 3.41 8.46 15.12
C LEU A 24 2.22 9.42 15.28
N ASP A 25 2.03 10.37 14.35
CA ASP A 25 1.05 11.46 14.47
C ASP A 25 1.12 12.18 15.83
N ASN A 26 2.34 12.34 16.32
CA ASN A 26 2.63 12.93 17.63
C ASN A 26 3.90 13.81 17.56
N PRO A 27 3.83 14.96 16.90
CA PRO A 27 4.98 15.87 16.74
C PRO A 27 5.38 16.46 18.08
N THR A 28 6.70 16.46 18.37
CA THR A 28 7.27 17.02 19.60
C THR A 28 7.77 18.46 19.42
N ILE A 29 7.85 18.95 18.18
CA ILE A 29 8.22 20.34 17.87
C ILE A 29 7.19 20.97 16.92
N PRO A 30 7.03 22.33 16.93
CA PRO A 30 6.23 23.03 15.94
C PRO A 30 6.81 22.95 14.54
N ASP A 31 5.97 23.04 13.50
CA ASP A 31 6.37 23.01 12.09
C ASP A 31 7.44 24.09 11.76
N ALA A 32 7.30 25.28 12.32
CA ALA A 32 8.24 26.36 12.12
C ALA A 32 9.67 26.02 12.62
N GLU A 33 9.77 25.25 13.70
CA GLU A 33 11.08 24.81 14.22
C GLU A 33 11.67 23.70 13.35
N TYR A 34 10.86 22.77 12.87
CA TYR A 34 11.30 21.79 11.88
C TYR A 34 11.82 22.47 10.61
N ASP A 35 11.09 23.42 10.07
CA ASP A 35 11.51 24.19 8.88
C ASP A 35 12.82 24.92 9.10
N ARG A 36 13.00 25.53 10.27
CA ARG A 36 14.26 26.22 10.63
C ARG A 36 15.45 25.25 10.61
N LEU A 37 15.30 24.08 11.23
CA LEU A 37 16.36 23.06 11.30
C LEU A 37 16.64 22.47 9.90
N PHE A 38 15.61 22.23 9.11
CA PHE A 38 15.73 21.75 7.73
C PHE A 38 16.50 22.75 6.85
N HIS A 39 16.17 24.04 6.93
CA HIS A 39 16.89 25.10 6.20
C HIS A 39 18.33 25.23 6.67
N GLN A 40 18.61 25.05 7.96
CA GLN A 40 19.97 25.05 8.50
C GLN A 40 20.80 23.89 7.92
N LEU A 41 20.24 22.68 7.90
CA LEU A 41 20.90 21.52 7.28
C LEU A 41 21.15 21.74 5.79
N LYS A 42 20.16 22.23 5.07
CA LYS A 42 20.25 22.52 3.63
C LYS A 42 21.35 23.55 3.32
N ALA A 43 21.49 24.59 4.13
CA ALA A 43 22.54 25.59 3.98
C ALA A 43 23.94 25.03 4.23
N LEU A 44 24.11 24.19 5.27
CA LEU A 44 25.36 23.52 5.56
C LEU A 44 25.79 22.56 4.44
N GLU A 45 24.83 21.76 3.94
CA GLU A 45 25.09 20.85 2.82
C GLU A 45 25.41 21.60 1.51
N ALA A 46 24.76 22.75 1.27
CA ALA A 46 25.07 23.58 0.11
C ALA A 46 26.49 24.18 0.18
N ALA A 47 26.96 24.56 1.39
CA ALA A 47 28.31 25.06 1.62
C ALA A 47 29.38 23.95 1.58
N HIS A 48 28.97 22.70 1.85
CA HIS A 48 29.83 21.52 1.91
C HIS A 48 29.25 20.35 1.13
N PRO A 49 29.20 20.40 -0.21
CA PRO A 49 28.60 19.36 -1.04
C PRO A 49 29.22 17.97 -0.86
N GLU A 50 30.49 17.90 -0.45
CA GLU A 50 31.22 16.66 -0.16
C GLU A 50 30.66 15.90 1.05
N LEU A 51 29.89 16.57 1.92
CA LEU A 51 29.25 15.98 3.11
C LEU A 51 27.80 15.54 2.86
N ILE A 52 27.25 15.74 1.67
CA ILE A 52 25.90 15.31 1.33
C ILE A 52 25.84 13.78 1.26
N THR A 53 24.88 13.19 1.96
CA THR A 53 24.62 11.74 1.91
C THR A 53 23.25 11.46 1.29
N ALA A 54 23.13 10.29 0.63
CA ALA A 54 21.90 9.90 -0.05
C ALA A 54 20.68 9.75 0.90
N ASP A 55 20.93 9.51 2.17
CA ASP A 55 19.93 9.35 3.23
C ASP A 55 19.60 10.66 3.98
N SER A 56 20.21 11.78 3.58
CA SER A 56 19.87 13.08 4.15
C SER A 56 18.40 13.45 3.87
N PRO A 57 17.66 13.98 4.86
CA PRO A 57 16.30 14.49 4.64
C PRO A 57 16.20 15.52 3.49
N THR A 58 17.27 16.25 3.20
CA THR A 58 17.34 17.22 2.09
C THR A 58 17.36 16.55 0.72
N GLN A 59 17.68 15.25 0.63
CA GLN A 59 17.82 14.50 -0.62
C GLN A 59 16.57 13.69 -0.99
N ARG A 60 15.47 13.77 -0.23
CA ARG A 60 14.22 13.08 -0.57
C ARG A 60 13.71 13.41 -1.95
N VAL A 61 13.81 14.66 -2.36
CA VAL A 61 13.28 15.18 -3.63
C VAL A 61 14.43 15.83 -4.40
N GLY A 62 15.34 15.04 -4.92
CA GLY A 62 16.51 15.55 -5.63
C GLY A 62 16.79 14.90 -6.98
N ALA A 63 16.10 13.79 -7.30
CA ALA A 63 16.32 13.06 -8.54
C ALA A 63 15.81 13.83 -9.76
N LYS A 64 16.53 13.70 -10.88
CA LYS A 64 16.12 14.24 -12.18
C LYS A 64 14.97 13.39 -12.75
N PRO A 65 14.09 13.98 -13.59
CA PRO A 65 13.10 13.20 -14.32
C PRO A 65 13.75 12.07 -15.13
N LEU A 66 13.09 10.91 -15.14
CA LEU A 66 13.54 9.73 -15.85
C LEU A 66 12.96 9.74 -17.28
N SER A 67 13.66 9.10 -18.21
CA SER A 67 13.12 8.84 -19.55
C SER A 67 12.21 7.60 -19.62
N GLY A 68 12.24 6.76 -18.60
CA GLY A 68 11.45 5.55 -18.45
C GLY A 68 11.78 4.85 -17.14
N PHE A 69 11.02 3.83 -16.79
CA PHE A 69 11.29 2.99 -15.61
C PHE A 69 12.14 1.80 -16.00
N ALA A 70 13.28 1.62 -15.31
CA ALA A 70 14.03 0.37 -15.37
C ALA A 70 13.23 -0.75 -14.72
N GLN A 71 13.55 -1.99 -15.09
CA GLN A 71 12.94 -3.18 -14.50
C GLN A 71 13.85 -3.74 -13.40
N ILE A 72 13.21 -4.20 -12.32
CA ILE A 72 13.86 -4.88 -11.21
C ILE A 72 13.28 -6.28 -11.09
N ARG A 73 14.13 -7.29 -11.10
CA ARG A 73 13.73 -8.66 -10.81
C ARG A 73 13.74 -8.87 -9.30
N HIS A 74 12.62 -9.35 -8.76
CA HIS A 74 12.52 -9.73 -7.35
C HIS A 74 13.33 -11.01 -7.08
N GLU A 75 14.21 -10.98 -6.08
CA GLU A 75 14.96 -12.18 -5.67
C GLU A 75 14.02 -13.22 -5.05
N ILE A 76 13.05 -12.75 -4.26
CA ILE A 76 11.94 -13.57 -3.76
C ILE A 76 10.68 -13.07 -4.46
N PRO A 77 9.94 -13.91 -5.20
CA PRO A 77 8.72 -13.48 -5.88
C PRO A 77 7.70 -12.83 -4.94
N MET A 78 7.02 -11.80 -5.41
CA MET A 78 5.90 -11.17 -4.72
C MET A 78 4.61 -11.86 -5.16
N LEU A 79 4.15 -12.82 -4.37
CA LEU A 79 3.02 -13.66 -4.72
C LEU A 79 1.68 -12.93 -4.51
N SER A 80 0.65 -13.40 -5.22
CA SER A 80 -0.74 -13.03 -4.98
C SER A 80 -1.28 -13.81 -3.76
N LEU A 81 -2.48 -13.44 -3.31
CA LEU A 81 -3.22 -14.18 -2.28
C LEU A 81 -4.43 -14.88 -2.91
N ASP A 82 -4.74 -16.09 -2.45
CA ASP A 82 -6.04 -16.70 -2.70
C ASP A 82 -7.14 -15.89 -1.99
N ASN A 83 -8.36 -15.96 -2.49
CA ASN A 83 -9.49 -15.23 -1.95
C ASN A 83 -10.48 -16.15 -1.27
N ALA A 84 -11.12 -15.65 -0.22
CA ALA A 84 -12.37 -16.15 0.34
C ALA A 84 -13.41 -15.04 0.31
N PHE A 85 -14.68 -15.41 0.09
CA PHE A 85 -15.82 -14.49 0.02
C PHE A 85 -16.90 -14.84 1.03
N SER A 86 -16.73 -15.92 1.78
CA SER A 86 -17.67 -16.38 2.80
C SER A 86 -16.95 -17.06 3.97
N ASP A 87 -17.65 -17.19 5.09
CA ASP A 87 -17.15 -17.92 6.26
C ASP A 87 -16.84 -19.39 5.91
N GLU A 88 -17.65 -20.02 5.06
CA GLU A 88 -17.43 -21.40 4.59
C GLU A 88 -16.13 -21.54 3.82
N GLU A 89 -15.81 -20.59 2.96
CA GLU A 89 -14.54 -20.58 2.21
C GLU A 89 -13.34 -20.35 3.14
N PHE A 90 -13.50 -19.50 4.15
CA PHE A 90 -12.49 -19.36 5.19
C PHE A 90 -12.28 -20.65 5.99
N TYR A 91 -13.37 -21.31 6.42
CA TYR A 91 -13.25 -22.61 7.10
C TYR A 91 -12.61 -23.68 6.20
N ALA A 92 -12.92 -23.67 4.91
CA ALA A 92 -12.27 -24.56 3.94
C ALA A 92 -10.76 -24.30 3.83
N PHE A 93 -10.33 -23.03 3.91
CA PHE A 93 -8.93 -22.67 3.98
C PHE A 93 -8.26 -23.24 5.24
N VAL A 94 -8.88 -23.07 6.41
CA VAL A 94 -8.37 -23.63 7.67
C VAL A 94 -8.28 -25.15 7.60
N LYS A 95 -9.30 -25.80 7.06
CA LYS A 95 -9.32 -27.26 6.87
C LYS A 95 -8.16 -27.74 6.00
N ARG A 96 -7.83 -27.05 4.91
CA ARG A 96 -6.67 -27.40 4.08
C ARG A 96 -5.35 -27.32 4.85
N ILE A 97 -5.24 -26.39 5.82
CA ILE A 97 -4.06 -26.27 6.70
C ILE A 97 -4.01 -27.46 7.65
N GLU A 98 -5.14 -27.78 8.30
CA GLU A 98 -5.24 -28.92 9.23
C GLU A 98 -4.89 -30.24 8.55
N ASP A 99 -5.39 -30.47 7.35
CA ASP A 99 -5.16 -31.71 6.59
C ASP A 99 -3.67 -31.89 6.17
N ARG A 100 -2.90 -30.80 6.11
CA ARG A 100 -1.46 -30.82 5.74
C ARG A 100 -0.52 -30.99 6.92
N LEU A 101 -0.96 -30.64 8.12
CA LEU A 101 -0.12 -30.59 9.31
C LEU A 101 -0.51 -31.71 10.28
N ILE A 102 0.46 -32.56 10.61
CA ILE A 102 0.25 -33.72 11.49
C ILE A 102 -0.02 -33.30 12.96
N ARG A 103 0.52 -32.14 13.35
CA ARG A 103 0.31 -31.55 14.68
C ARG A 103 0.12 -30.05 14.52
N LEU A 104 -1.00 -29.56 14.98
CA LEU A 104 -1.32 -28.15 15.06
C LEU A 104 -1.27 -27.68 16.51
N PRO A 105 -0.76 -26.46 16.75
CA PRO A 105 -1.04 -25.79 18.01
C PRO A 105 -2.53 -25.53 18.17
N GLU A 106 -3.05 -25.73 19.36
CA GLU A 106 -4.43 -25.38 19.70
C GLU A 106 -4.42 -24.29 20.78
N PRO A 107 -4.99 -23.10 20.49
CA PRO A 107 -5.59 -22.70 19.20
C PRO A 107 -4.55 -22.35 18.14
N LEU A 108 -4.92 -22.50 16.87
CA LEU A 108 -4.14 -22.00 15.74
C LEU A 108 -4.18 -20.47 15.75
N THR A 109 -3.02 -19.83 15.70
CA THR A 109 -2.90 -18.37 15.82
C THR A 109 -2.71 -17.72 14.48
N PHE A 110 -3.44 -16.61 14.24
CA PHE A 110 -3.41 -15.82 13.02
C PHE A 110 -2.94 -14.39 13.30
N CYS A 111 -2.14 -13.85 12.41
CA CYS A 111 -1.93 -12.41 12.30
C CYS A 111 -2.93 -11.88 11.26
N CYS A 112 -3.84 -11.03 11.69
CA CYS A 112 -4.92 -10.49 10.87
C CYS A 112 -4.71 -9.01 10.61
N GLU A 113 -4.90 -8.58 9.38
CA GLU A 113 -4.67 -7.19 8.96
C GLU A 113 -5.74 -6.72 7.97
N PRO A 114 -6.05 -5.40 7.90
CA PRO A 114 -6.86 -4.86 6.83
C PRO A 114 -6.19 -5.08 5.48
N LYS A 115 -6.97 -5.43 4.46
CA LYS A 115 -6.47 -5.49 3.09
C LYS A 115 -6.54 -4.12 2.45
N LEU A 116 -5.41 -3.44 2.45
CA LEU A 116 -5.28 -2.09 1.89
C LEU A 116 -5.46 -2.12 0.38
N ASP A 117 -6.19 -1.16 -0.14
CA ASP A 117 -6.45 -1.02 -1.57
C ASP A 117 -5.54 0.06 -2.17
N GLY A 118 -4.37 -0.33 -2.61
CA GLY A 118 -3.34 0.54 -3.14
C GLY A 118 -2.45 -0.17 -4.15
N LEU A 119 -1.15 0.08 -4.06
CA LEU A 119 -0.13 -0.50 -4.91
C LEU A 119 0.94 -1.22 -4.07
N ALA A 120 1.11 -2.51 -4.31
CA ALA A 120 2.11 -3.32 -3.64
C ALA A 120 3.52 -2.94 -4.08
N VAL A 121 4.42 -2.73 -3.13
CA VAL A 121 5.80 -2.34 -3.34
C VAL A 121 6.77 -3.17 -2.52
N SER A 122 8.00 -3.25 -3.01
CA SER A 122 9.17 -3.80 -2.31
C SER A 122 10.20 -2.70 -2.13
N ILE A 123 10.72 -2.55 -0.91
CA ILE A 123 11.72 -1.55 -0.55
C ILE A 123 12.93 -2.25 0.05
N LEU A 124 14.10 -2.06 -0.56
CA LEU A 124 15.35 -2.64 -0.09
C LEU A 124 16.17 -1.60 0.68
N TYR A 125 16.49 -1.95 1.92
CA TYR A 125 17.47 -1.26 2.75
C TYR A 125 18.77 -2.04 2.76
N VAL A 126 19.90 -1.37 2.51
CA VAL A 126 21.25 -1.92 2.62
C VAL A 126 21.98 -1.16 3.72
N ASN A 127 22.45 -1.87 4.73
CA ASN A 127 23.07 -1.27 5.93
C ASN A 127 22.19 -0.14 6.54
N GLY A 128 20.88 -0.34 6.52
CA GLY A 128 19.90 0.59 7.07
C GLY A 128 19.50 1.75 6.18
N VAL A 129 20.08 1.90 4.98
CA VAL A 129 19.78 2.97 4.03
C VAL A 129 18.90 2.45 2.89
N LEU A 130 17.82 3.18 2.56
CA LEU A 130 16.98 2.88 1.42
C LEU A 130 17.78 3.00 0.12
N THR A 131 17.95 1.89 -0.59
CA THR A 131 18.76 1.84 -1.82
C THR A 131 17.95 1.57 -3.08
N GLN A 132 16.86 0.81 -2.97
CA GLN A 132 16.07 0.39 -4.12
C GLN A 132 14.61 0.19 -3.72
N ALA A 133 13.69 0.55 -4.61
CA ALA A 133 12.27 0.21 -4.47
C ALA A 133 11.68 -0.15 -5.83
N ALA A 134 10.77 -1.14 -5.82
CA ALA A 134 10.12 -1.64 -7.01
C ALA A 134 8.63 -1.84 -6.78
N THR A 135 7.83 -1.72 -7.86
CA THR A 135 6.46 -2.22 -7.87
C THR A 135 6.46 -3.75 -7.86
N ARG A 136 5.36 -4.37 -7.46
CA ARG A 136 5.19 -5.82 -7.58
C ARG A 136 5.32 -6.28 -9.03
N GLY A 137 4.77 -5.52 -9.98
CA GLY A 137 4.69 -5.91 -11.39
C GLY A 137 3.90 -7.21 -11.56
N ASP A 138 4.45 -8.16 -12.28
CA ASP A 138 3.90 -9.51 -12.47
C ASP A 138 4.21 -10.48 -11.30
N GLY A 139 4.86 -9.99 -10.26
CA GLY A 139 5.32 -10.76 -9.12
C GLY A 139 6.77 -11.24 -9.24
N THR A 140 7.32 -11.34 -10.43
CA THR A 140 8.72 -11.71 -10.71
C THR A 140 9.56 -10.48 -11.05
N THR A 141 9.00 -9.55 -11.81
CA THR A 141 9.66 -8.33 -12.26
C THR A 141 8.73 -7.13 -12.05
N GLY A 142 9.26 -6.07 -11.46
CA GLY A 142 8.58 -4.80 -11.24
C GLY A 142 9.32 -3.62 -11.84
N GLU A 143 8.71 -2.44 -11.81
CA GLU A 143 9.33 -1.18 -12.23
C GLU A 143 10.13 -0.57 -11.09
N ASP A 144 11.31 -0.05 -11.40
CA ASP A 144 12.14 0.71 -10.44
C ASP A 144 11.48 2.07 -10.15
N ILE A 145 10.99 2.24 -8.95
CA ILE A 145 10.34 3.45 -8.46
C ILE A 145 11.09 4.06 -7.27
N THR A 146 12.37 3.79 -7.15
CA THR A 146 13.20 4.22 -6.01
C THR A 146 13.10 5.72 -5.77
N ALA A 147 13.26 6.54 -6.80
CA ALA A 147 13.20 7.99 -6.69
C ALA A 147 11.81 8.49 -6.22
N ASN A 148 10.74 7.80 -6.62
CA ASN A 148 9.37 8.12 -6.22
C ASN A 148 9.11 7.72 -4.76
N ILE A 149 9.48 6.51 -4.39
CA ILE A 149 9.34 6.00 -3.01
C ILE A 149 10.07 6.89 -2.00
N ARG A 150 11.26 7.38 -2.34
CA ARG A 150 12.03 8.30 -1.49
C ARG A 150 11.28 9.58 -1.12
N THR A 151 10.31 10.01 -1.93
CA THR A 151 9.52 11.21 -1.68
C THR A 151 8.38 11.00 -0.68
N ILE A 152 7.99 9.76 -0.39
CA ILE A 152 6.91 9.43 0.53
C ILE A 152 7.37 9.65 1.97
N ARG A 153 6.70 10.56 2.68
CA ARG A 153 7.18 11.11 3.95
C ARG A 153 7.21 10.12 5.11
N ASN A 154 6.27 9.17 5.16
CA ASN A 154 6.26 8.16 6.23
C ASN A 154 7.21 6.98 5.98
N ILE A 155 7.95 6.98 4.87
CA ILE A 155 8.99 5.97 4.59
C ILE A 155 10.35 6.53 5.03
N PRO A 156 11.05 5.90 5.98
CA PRO A 156 12.37 6.36 6.40
C PRO A 156 13.39 6.12 5.29
N LEU A 157 14.24 7.10 5.03
CA LEU A 157 15.41 6.92 4.14
C LEU A 157 16.52 6.13 4.83
N GLN A 158 16.54 6.15 6.17
CA GLN A 158 17.42 5.37 7.02
C GLN A 158 16.61 4.76 8.16
N LEU A 159 16.83 3.47 8.42
CA LEU A 159 16.20 2.77 9.54
C LEU A 159 16.65 3.38 10.89
N LEU A 160 15.73 3.42 11.85
CA LEU A 160 15.96 3.98 13.18
C LEU A 160 16.54 2.91 14.12
N MET A 161 17.76 2.50 13.84
CA MET A 161 18.49 1.52 14.66
C MET A 161 20.00 1.68 14.50
N ASP A 162 20.76 1.36 15.54
CA ASP A 162 22.21 1.52 15.58
C ASP A 162 22.96 0.47 14.74
N ASN A 163 22.48 -0.77 14.77
CA ASN A 163 23.09 -1.90 14.08
C ASN A 163 22.11 -2.48 13.04
N PRO A 164 21.96 -1.81 11.87
CA PRO A 164 21.03 -2.26 10.86
C PRO A 164 21.46 -3.58 10.23
N PRO A 165 20.50 -4.40 9.74
CA PRO A 165 20.82 -5.56 8.93
C PRO A 165 21.58 -5.16 7.66
N ALA A 166 22.43 -6.08 7.18
CA ALA A 166 23.16 -5.85 5.93
C ALA A 166 22.20 -5.64 4.76
N ARG A 167 21.11 -6.44 4.71
CA ARG A 167 20.02 -6.27 3.75
C ARG A 167 18.67 -6.52 4.45
N LEU A 168 17.71 -5.67 4.17
CA LEU A 168 16.32 -5.82 4.61
C LEU A 168 15.38 -5.38 3.48
N GLU A 169 14.59 -6.32 2.97
CA GLU A 169 13.49 -6.03 2.03
C GLU A 169 12.18 -5.92 2.81
N VAL A 170 11.59 -4.74 2.77
CA VAL A 170 10.27 -4.46 3.35
C VAL A 170 9.23 -4.49 2.24
N ARG A 171 8.13 -5.22 2.45
CA ARG A 171 6.99 -5.27 1.54
C ARG A 171 5.79 -4.60 2.17
N GLY A 172 5.10 -3.82 1.37
CA GLY A 172 3.95 -3.06 1.86
C GLY A 172 3.06 -2.55 0.74
N GLU A 173 2.02 -1.84 1.15
CA GLU A 173 1.08 -1.20 0.26
C GLU A 173 1.24 0.31 0.34
N VAL A 174 1.42 0.96 -0.81
CA VAL A 174 1.32 2.41 -0.94
C VAL A 174 -0.10 2.76 -1.33
N PHE A 175 -0.73 3.64 -0.59
CA PHE A 175 -2.11 4.05 -0.80
C PHE A 175 -2.29 5.55 -0.55
N MET A 176 -3.44 6.07 -0.95
CA MET A 176 -3.81 7.47 -0.74
C MET A 176 -5.00 7.53 0.22
N PRO A 177 -4.87 8.18 1.40
CA PRO A 177 -5.97 8.42 2.30
C PRO A 177 -7.07 9.26 1.64
N HIS A 178 -8.33 9.09 2.09
CA HIS A 178 -9.50 9.76 1.52
C HIS A 178 -9.37 11.28 1.51
N GLU A 179 -8.94 11.87 2.61
CA GLU A 179 -8.75 13.32 2.72
C GLU A 179 -7.76 13.86 1.67
N GLY A 180 -6.64 13.18 1.48
CA GLY A 180 -5.65 13.54 0.47
C GLY A 180 -6.18 13.37 -0.96
N PHE A 181 -6.94 12.31 -1.20
CA PHE A 181 -7.58 12.06 -2.49
C PHE A 181 -8.62 13.14 -2.85
N GLU A 182 -9.49 13.50 -1.92
CA GLU A 182 -10.50 14.54 -2.11
C GLU A 182 -9.84 15.89 -2.42
N ARG A 183 -8.82 16.26 -1.65
CA ARG A 183 -8.05 17.49 -1.86
C ARG A 183 -7.36 17.51 -3.23
N LEU A 184 -6.76 16.38 -3.63
CA LEU A 184 -6.10 16.25 -4.92
C LEU A 184 -7.09 16.46 -6.08
N ASN A 185 -8.26 15.80 -6.01
CA ASN A 185 -9.30 15.95 -7.04
C ASN A 185 -9.92 17.35 -7.06
N GLN A 186 -10.10 17.99 -5.91
CA GLN A 186 -10.56 19.38 -5.85
C GLN A 186 -9.58 20.32 -6.54
N GLN A 187 -8.28 20.18 -6.28
CA GLN A 187 -7.24 20.97 -6.96
C GLN A 187 -7.21 20.73 -8.47
N ALA A 188 -7.43 19.49 -8.91
CA ALA A 188 -7.54 19.17 -10.34
C ALA A 188 -8.72 19.86 -11.00
N LEU A 189 -9.89 19.85 -10.35
CA LEU A 189 -11.09 20.55 -10.83
C LEU A 189 -10.86 22.07 -10.97
N GLU A 190 -10.25 22.70 -9.97
CA GLU A 190 -9.92 24.14 -9.98
C GLU A 190 -8.98 24.53 -11.13
N LYS A 191 -8.10 23.61 -11.54
CA LYS A 191 -7.16 23.79 -12.65
C LYS A 191 -7.72 23.35 -14.00
N GLY A 192 -8.92 22.76 -14.04
CA GLY A 192 -9.48 22.16 -15.24
C GLY A 192 -8.76 20.89 -15.70
N GLU A 193 -8.08 20.20 -14.79
CA GLU A 193 -7.38 18.96 -15.04
C GLU A 193 -8.28 17.75 -14.78
N LYS A 194 -7.90 16.61 -15.35
CA LYS A 194 -8.64 15.36 -15.16
C LYS A 194 -8.49 14.86 -13.72
N THR A 195 -9.62 14.52 -13.09
CA THR A 195 -9.65 13.90 -11.76
C THR A 195 -9.35 12.40 -11.82
N PHE A 196 -8.94 11.83 -10.68
CA PHE A 196 -8.82 10.39 -10.52
C PHE A 196 -10.17 9.76 -10.12
N ALA A 197 -10.43 8.57 -10.63
CA ALA A 197 -11.68 7.86 -10.38
C ALA A 197 -11.81 7.36 -8.92
N ASN A 198 -10.71 6.92 -8.33
CA ASN A 198 -10.67 6.37 -6.98
C ASN A 198 -9.27 6.52 -6.35
N PRO A 199 -9.13 6.35 -5.01
CA PRO A 199 -7.86 6.47 -4.32
C PRO A 199 -6.77 5.51 -4.82
N ARG A 200 -7.13 4.28 -5.20
CA ARG A 200 -6.17 3.30 -5.75
C ARG A 200 -5.56 3.79 -7.06
N ASN A 201 -6.39 4.27 -8.00
CA ASN A 201 -5.92 4.82 -9.26
C ASN A 201 -5.08 6.08 -9.05
N ALA A 202 -5.46 6.92 -8.09
CA ALA A 202 -4.70 8.10 -7.71
C ALA A 202 -3.33 7.72 -7.12
N ALA A 203 -3.26 6.71 -6.27
CA ALA A 203 -2.00 6.22 -5.71
C ALA A 203 -1.09 5.63 -6.80
N ALA A 204 -1.62 4.76 -7.66
CA ALA A 204 -0.86 4.16 -8.76
C ALA A 204 -0.34 5.23 -9.74
N GLY A 205 -1.19 6.15 -10.17
CA GLY A 205 -0.82 7.26 -11.05
C GLY A 205 0.18 8.24 -10.43
N SER A 206 0.10 8.46 -9.12
CA SER A 206 1.03 9.32 -8.39
C SER A 206 2.40 8.67 -8.15
N LEU A 207 2.42 7.36 -7.92
CA LEU A 207 3.66 6.62 -7.66
C LEU A 207 4.46 6.37 -8.94
N ARG A 208 3.78 6.14 -10.07
CA ARG A 208 4.40 5.86 -11.37
C ARG A 208 4.56 7.14 -12.20
N GLN A 209 5.27 8.14 -11.65
CA GLN A 209 5.62 9.38 -12.32
C GLN A 209 7.11 9.37 -12.69
N LEU A 210 7.43 9.74 -13.92
CA LEU A 210 8.82 9.86 -14.38
C LEU A 210 9.56 11.01 -13.68
N ASP A 211 8.84 12.07 -13.31
CA ASP A 211 9.35 13.14 -12.46
C ASP A 211 8.94 12.92 -10.99
N PRO A 212 9.88 12.56 -10.11
CA PRO A 212 9.57 12.33 -8.70
C PRO A 212 9.10 13.59 -7.96
N LYS A 213 9.31 14.78 -8.51
CA LYS A 213 8.74 16.03 -7.96
C LYS A 213 7.21 16.04 -8.01
N ILE A 214 6.61 15.37 -8.99
CA ILE A 214 5.16 15.19 -9.06
C ILE A 214 4.70 14.28 -7.91
N THR A 215 5.36 13.13 -7.73
CA THR A 215 5.08 12.18 -6.63
C THR A 215 5.22 12.87 -5.27
N SER A 216 6.23 13.72 -5.09
CA SER A 216 6.47 14.41 -3.81
C SER A 216 5.33 15.32 -3.35
N LYS A 217 4.48 15.75 -4.27
CA LYS A 217 3.31 16.59 -4.00
C LYS A 217 2.04 15.78 -3.76
N ARG A 218 2.12 14.46 -3.84
CA ARG A 218 0.99 13.55 -3.68
C ARG A 218 0.90 13.04 -2.25
N PRO A 219 -0.30 12.96 -1.66
CA PRO A 219 -0.49 12.53 -0.28
C PRO A 219 -0.46 11.00 -0.16
N LEU A 220 0.67 10.40 -0.48
CA LEU A 220 0.89 8.96 -0.41
C LEU A 220 1.42 8.53 0.95
N VAL A 221 0.99 7.36 1.40
CA VAL A 221 1.50 6.71 2.62
C VAL A 221 1.76 5.22 2.35
N LEU A 222 2.69 4.65 3.12
CA LEU A 222 3.00 3.22 3.15
C LEU A 222 2.49 2.60 4.43
N ASN A 223 1.95 1.39 4.35
CA ASN A 223 1.94 0.44 5.46
C ASN A 223 2.63 -0.86 5.05
N ALA A 224 3.61 -1.29 5.83
CA ALA A 224 4.29 -2.55 5.63
C ALA A 224 3.44 -3.73 6.10
N TYR A 225 3.48 -4.83 5.37
CA TYR A 225 2.77 -6.07 5.72
C TYR A 225 3.68 -7.30 5.77
N GLY A 226 4.94 -7.16 5.44
CA GLY A 226 5.85 -8.29 5.46
C GLY A 226 7.30 -7.94 5.16
N ILE A 227 8.13 -8.96 5.27
CA ILE A 227 9.57 -8.93 5.02
C ILE A 227 9.90 -9.95 3.93
N GLY A 228 10.70 -9.54 2.96
CA GLY A 228 11.28 -10.43 1.96
C GLY A 228 12.68 -10.89 2.41
N ILE A 229 13.71 -10.38 1.72
CA ILE A 229 15.11 -10.69 2.04
C ILE A 229 15.48 -10.07 3.39
N VAL A 230 16.22 -10.81 4.20
CA VAL A 230 16.88 -10.33 5.41
C VAL A 230 18.24 -10.99 5.57
N GLU A 231 19.26 -10.19 5.83
CA GLU A 231 20.63 -10.64 6.07
C GLU A 231 21.24 -9.83 7.22
N GLY A 232 21.90 -10.52 8.14
CA GLY A 232 22.66 -9.90 9.22
C GLY A 232 21.86 -9.57 10.47
N VAL A 233 20.66 -10.13 10.61
CA VAL A 233 19.84 -10.04 11.83
C VAL A 233 18.95 -11.28 11.94
N ASP A 234 18.71 -11.72 13.17
CA ASP A 234 17.71 -12.74 13.45
C ASP A 234 16.35 -12.07 13.66
N LEU A 235 15.35 -12.54 12.93
CA LEU A 235 13.99 -12.06 13.04
C LEU A 235 13.18 -12.82 14.08
N PRO A 236 12.15 -12.20 14.67
CA PRO A 236 11.17 -12.91 15.48
C PRO A 236 10.55 -14.12 14.76
N ASN A 237 10.07 -15.09 15.53
CA ASN A 237 9.53 -16.34 15.02
C ASN A 237 8.04 -16.28 14.65
N THR A 238 7.39 -15.15 14.84
CA THR A 238 5.99 -14.92 14.48
C THR A 238 5.84 -13.76 13.54
N HIS A 239 4.82 -13.80 12.67
CA HIS A 239 4.55 -12.74 11.72
C HIS A 239 4.19 -11.43 12.43
N TYR A 240 3.34 -11.50 13.46
CA TYR A 240 2.96 -10.33 14.25
C TYR A 240 4.17 -9.65 14.88
N ASP A 241 5.08 -10.40 15.51
CA ASP A 241 6.28 -9.85 16.13
C ASP A 241 7.24 -9.27 15.10
N ARG A 242 7.33 -9.84 13.91
CA ARG A 242 8.08 -9.25 12.77
C ARG A 242 7.54 -7.88 12.37
N LEU A 243 6.22 -7.70 12.34
CA LEU A 243 5.61 -6.41 12.06
C LEU A 243 5.86 -5.40 13.21
N GLN A 244 5.81 -5.85 14.46
CA GLN A 244 6.17 -5.01 15.61
C GLN A 244 7.66 -4.62 15.56
N TRP A 245 8.53 -5.53 15.15
CA TRP A 245 9.94 -5.23 14.93
C TRP A 245 10.14 -4.19 13.84
N LEU A 246 9.46 -4.30 12.68
CA LEU A 246 9.49 -3.26 11.64
C LEU A 246 9.06 -1.90 12.19
N LYS A 247 7.99 -1.86 12.97
CA LYS A 247 7.51 -0.63 13.62
C LYS A 247 8.59 -0.04 14.54
N SER A 248 9.32 -0.86 15.28
CA SER A 248 10.37 -0.41 16.20
C SER A 248 11.58 0.23 15.50
N ILE A 249 11.80 -0.07 14.23
CA ILE A 249 12.89 0.49 13.42
C ILE A 249 12.43 1.61 12.49
N GLY A 250 11.22 2.13 12.67
CA GLY A 250 10.68 3.29 11.94
C GLY A 250 9.86 2.98 10.70
N ILE A 251 9.60 1.72 10.40
CA ILE A 251 8.74 1.32 9.29
C ILE A 251 7.27 1.40 9.71
N PRO A 252 6.41 2.14 8.99
CA PRO A 252 5.00 2.25 9.34
C PRO A 252 4.25 0.93 9.10
N VAL A 253 3.46 0.54 10.10
CA VAL A 253 2.64 -0.67 10.12
C VAL A 253 1.21 -0.27 10.47
N ASN A 254 0.21 -0.90 9.86
CA ASN A 254 -1.18 -0.55 10.10
C ASN A 254 -1.57 -0.78 11.59
N PRO A 255 -2.22 0.20 12.24
CA PRO A 255 -2.58 0.09 13.65
C PRO A 255 -3.70 -0.93 13.93
N GLU A 256 -4.47 -1.34 12.92
CA GLU A 256 -5.58 -2.29 13.05
C GLU A 256 -5.12 -3.78 13.02
N ILE A 257 -3.83 -4.03 12.89
CA ILE A 257 -3.30 -5.41 12.91
C ILE A 257 -3.57 -6.05 14.26
N ARG A 258 -4.07 -7.29 14.23
CA ARG A 258 -4.45 -8.03 15.42
C ARG A 258 -3.96 -9.46 15.39
N LEU A 259 -3.49 -9.94 16.53
CA LEU A 259 -3.24 -11.35 16.78
C LEU A 259 -4.55 -12.02 17.20
N CYS A 260 -4.97 -13.06 16.48
CA CYS A 260 -6.22 -13.78 16.72
C CYS A 260 -5.93 -15.25 17.02
N ASN A 261 -6.53 -15.76 18.11
CA ASN A 261 -6.42 -17.16 18.51
C ASN A 261 -7.66 -17.92 18.09
N GLY A 262 -7.50 -18.81 17.11
CA GLY A 262 -8.60 -19.60 16.57
C GLY A 262 -9.50 -18.85 15.59
N THR A 263 -10.39 -19.59 14.94
CA THR A 263 -11.25 -19.12 13.87
C THR A 263 -12.29 -18.10 14.32
N ASP A 264 -12.80 -18.22 15.54
CA ASP A 264 -13.83 -17.30 16.06
C ASP A 264 -13.28 -15.88 16.21
N GLU A 265 -12.09 -15.71 16.78
CA GLU A 265 -11.46 -14.39 16.89
C GLU A 265 -11.12 -13.81 15.50
N VAL A 266 -10.73 -14.63 14.53
CA VAL A 266 -10.49 -14.19 13.16
C VAL A 266 -11.77 -13.64 12.52
N LEU A 267 -12.89 -14.33 12.66
CA LEU A 267 -14.16 -13.87 12.13
C LEU A 267 -14.69 -12.61 12.86
N ASP A 268 -14.44 -12.50 14.15
CA ASP A 268 -14.71 -11.27 14.92
C ASP A 268 -13.89 -10.10 14.39
N PHE A 269 -12.59 -10.31 14.13
CA PHE A 269 -11.73 -9.32 13.49
C PHE A 269 -12.27 -8.89 12.12
N TYR A 270 -12.64 -9.84 11.27
CA TYR A 270 -13.21 -9.56 9.95
C TYR A 270 -14.45 -8.65 10.04
N ARG A 271 -15.38 -8.98 10.95
CA ARG A 271 -16.61 -8.18 11.17
C ARG A 271 -16.31 -6.80 11.75
N ASP A 272 -15.36 -6.71 12.69
CA ASP A 272 -14.91 -5.43 13.26
C ASP A 272 -14.35 -4.50 12.19
N ILE A 273 -13.48 -5.02 11.32
CA ILE A 273 -12.87 -4.23 10.24
C ILE A 273 -13.92 -3.84 9.19
N GLN A 274 -14.85 -4.75 8.85
CA GLN A 274 -15.97 -4.43 7.98
C GLN A 274 -16.82 -3.28 8.53
N ASN A 275 -17.13 -3.30 9.82
CA ASN A 275 -17.88 -2.24 10.49
C ASN A 275 -17.12 -0.91 10.54
N LYS A 276 -15.79 -0.94 10.66
CA LYS A 276 -14.92 0.24 10.67
C LYS A 276 -14.60 0.78 9.27
N ARG A 277 -14.92 0.05 8.20
CA ARG A 277 -14.50 0.35 6.83
C ARG A 277 -14.72 1.82 6.44
N SER A 278 -15.88 2.38 6.74
CA SER A 278 -16.23 3.77 6.40
C SER A 278 -15.51 4.82 7.26
N SER A 279 -14.97 4.44 8.42
CA SER A 279 -14.35 5.34 9.39
C SER A 279 -12.82 5.28 9.41
N LEU A 280 -12.19 4.37 8.68
CA LEU A 280 -10.73 4.22 8.65
C LEU A 280 -10.01 5.39 7.98
N GLY A 281 -10.67 6.09 7.05
CA GLY A 281 -10.08 7.21 6.31
C GLY A 281 -9.24 6.80 5.09
N TYR A 282 -9.23 5.51 4.72
CA TYR A 282 -8.61 4.94 3.54
C TYR A 282 -9.37 3.71 3.07
N ASP A 283 -9.18 3.34 1.80
CA ASP A 283 -9.88 2.20 1.21
C ASP A 283 -9.26 0.86 1.59
N ILE A 284 -10.13 -0.09 1.91
CA ILE A 284 -9.83 -1.50 2.08
C ILE A 284 -10.86 -2.34 1.34
N ASP A 285 -10.48 -3.52 0.87
CA ASP A 285 -11.38 -4.43 0.13
C ASP A 285 -11.60 -5.77 0.85
N GLY A 286 -11.14 -5.89 2.07
CA GLY A 286 -11.25 -7.07 2.91
C GLY A 286 -10.24 -7.08 4.03
N THR A 287 -9.89 -8.29 4.46
CA THR A 287 -8.85 -8.56 5.44
C THR A 287 -7.85 -9.57 4.88
N VAL A 288 -6.63 -9.56 5.39
CA VAL A 288 -5.63 -10.58 5.09
C VAL A 288 -5.38 -11.38 6.37
N LEU A 289 -5.54 -12.69 6.27
CA LEU A 289 -5.47 -13.62 7.38
C LEU A 289 -4.27 -14.54 7.15
N LYS A 290 -3.29 -14.47 8.05
CA LYS A 290 -2.02 -15.19 7.91
C LYS A 290 -1.78 -16.07 9.14
N ILE A 291 -1.31 -17.29 8.91
CA ILE A 291 -0.77 -18.11 10.00
C ILE A 291 0.36 -17.34 10.66
N ASN A 292 0.30 -17.16 11.97
CA ASN A 292 1.25 -16.31 12.69
C ASN A 292 2.62 -16.97 12.88
N ASP A 293 2.69 -18.26 13.11
CA ASP A 293 3.94 -19.00 13.32
C ASP A 293 4.72 -19.15 12.01
N ILE A 294 5.95 -18.62 11.98
CA ILE A 294 6.79 -18.63 10.77
C ILE A 294 7.21 -20.06 10.39
N ALA A 295 7.48 -20.93 11.37
CA ALA A 295 7.84 -22.32 11.08
C ALA A 295 6.67 -23.07 10.42
N LEU A 296 5.43 -22.78 10.80
CA LEU A 296 4.26 -23.33 10.13
C LEU A 296 4.07 -22.76 8.72
N GLN A 297 4.34 -21.47 8.51
CA GLN A 297 4.32 -20.87 7.16
C GLN A 297 5.31 -21.60 6.23
N GLU A 298 6.52 -21.85 6.70
CA GLU A 298 7.55 -22.56 5.93
C GLU A 298 7.14 -24.01 5.61
N LYS A 299 6.54 -24.73 6.55
CA LYS A 299 6.03 -26.08 6.32
C LYS A 299 4.88 -26.13 5.32
N LEU A 300 3.99 -25.17 5.37
CA LEU A 300 2.85 -25.05 4.43
C LEU A 300 3.32 -24.66 3.03
N GLY A 301 4.31 -23.77 2.94
CA GLY A 301 4.89 -23.32 1.69
C GLY A 301 3.90 -22.64 0.76
N PHE A 302 4.12 -22.83 -0.55
CA PHE A 302 3.43 -22.10 -1.61
C PHE A 302 2.82 -23.06 -2.63
N ILE A 303 1.76 -22.61 -3.29
CA ILE A 303 1.34 -23.06 -4.61
C ILE A 303 1.92 -22.09 -5.65
N SER A 304 1.73 -22.36 -6.94
CA SER A 304 2.40 -21.63 -8.04
C SER A 304 2.32 -20.09 -7.95
N LYS A 305 1.24 -19.53 -7.36
CA LYS A 305 1.01 -18.08 -7.31
C LYS A 305 0.61 -17.53 -5.94
N ALA A 306 0.41 -18.39 -4.93
CA ALA A 306 -0.08 -17.95 -3.63
C ALA A 306 0.52 -18.77 -2.47
N PRO A 307 0.72 -18.17 -1.27
CA PRO A 307 1.08 -18.90 -0.08
C PRO A 307 -0.12 -19.76 0.40
N ARG A 308 0.18 -20.96 0.93
CA ARG A 308 -0.84 -21.82 1.55
C ARG A 308 -1.23 -21.37 2.96
N TRP A 309 -0.45 -20.47 3.55
CA TRP A 309 -0.60 -19.99 4.92
C TRP A 309 -1.29 -18.64 5.05
N ALA A 310 -1.72 -18.05 3.95
CA ALA A 310 -2.41 -16.76 3.95
C ALA A 310 -3.59 -16.77 2.97
N ILE A 311 -4.62 -16.02 3.29
CA ILE A 311 -5.81 -15.81 2.45
C ILE A 311 -6.30 -14.37 2.58
N ALA A 312 -6.81 -13.83 1.48
CA ALA A 312 -7.54 -12.58 1.48
C ALA A 312 -9.03 -12.87 1.65
N TYR A 313 -9.61 -12.48 2.77
CA TYR A 313 -11.06 -12.58 2.98
C TYR A 313 -11.68 -11.24 2.59
N LYS A 314 -12.24 -11.21 1.40
CA LYS A 314 -12.79 -9.99 0.79
C LYS A 314 -14.19 -9.69 1.31
N PHE A 315 -14.49 -8.40 1.44
CA PHE A 315 -15.84 -7.93 1.72
C PHE A 315 -16.75 -8.18 0.53
N PRO A 316 -18.08 -8.33 0.75
CA PRO A 316 -19.05 -8.33 -0.33
C PRO A 316 -18.89 -7.08 -1.19
N ALA A 317 -19.14 -7.21 -2.49
CA ALA A 317 -19.20 -6.07 -3.39
C ALA A 317 -20.23 -5.05 -2.86
N GLN A 318 -19.88 -3.77 -2.91
CA GLN A 318 -20.85 -2.74 -2.58
C GLN A 318 -21.82 -2.60 -3.76
N GLU A 319 -23.09 -2.74 -3.48
CA GLU A 319 -24.17 -2.61 -4.44
C GLU A 319 -25.04 -1.42 -4.07
N GLU A 320 -25.31 -0.58 -5.05
CA GLU A 320 -26.21 0.57 -4.91
C GLU A 320 -27.24 0.56 -6.04
N LEU A 321 -28.45 0.94 -5.71
CA LEU A 321 -29.51 1.09 -6.69
C LEU A 321 -29.44 2.48 -7.31
N THR A 322 -29.49 2.53 -8.63
CA THR A 322 -29.59 3.78 -9.35
C THR A 322 -30.56 3.66 -10.52
N ARG A 323 -30.89 4.79 -11.13
CA ARG A 323 -31.77 4.85 -12.29
C ARG A 323 -30.96 4.81 -13.59
N LEU A 324 -31.36 3.92 -14.49
CA LEU A 324 -30.85 3.94 -15.87
C LEU A 324 -31.58 5.06 -16.64
N ASN A 325 -30.82 6.06 -17.08
CA ASN A 325 -31.37 7.20 -17.81
C ASN A 325 -31.36 6.98 -19.33
N ASP A 326 -30.29 6.32 -19.85
CA ASP A 326 -30.09 6.08 -21.28
C ASP A 326 -29.07 4.98 -21.53
N VAL A 327 -28.97 4.51 -22.78
CA VAL A 327 -27.87 3.62 -23.24
C VAL A 327 -27.23 4.24 -24.48
N GLU A 328 -25.97 4.58 -24.39
CA GLU A 328 -25.16 5.06 -25.52
C GLU A 328 -24.35 3.90 -26.13
N PHE A 329 -24.16 3.95 -27.43
CA PHE A 329 -23.30 3.01 -28.15
C PHE A 329 -21.97 3.69 -28.51
N GLN A 330 -20.87 3.20 -27.95
CA GLN A 330 -19.53 3.70 -28.25
C GLN A 330 -18.84 2.79 -29.25
N VAL A 331 -18.20 3.40 -30.25
CA VAL A 331 -17.43 2.66 -31.28
C VAL A 331 -15.96 2.72 -30.88
N GLY A 332 -15.40 1.54 -30.61
CA GLY A 332 -13.97 1.38 -30.31
C GLY A 332 -13.09 1.54 -31.55
N ARG A 333 -11.77 1.67 -31.37
CA ARG A 333 -10.78 1.80 -32.46
C ARG A 333 -10.78 0.63 -33.46
N THR A 334 -11.25 -0.52 -33.02
CA THR A 334 -11.37 -1.75 -33.86
C THR A 334 -12.71 -1.86 -34.57
N GLY A 335 -13.61 -0.85 -34.42
CA GLY A 335 -14.97 -0.91 -34.96
C GLY A 335 -15.96 -1.67 -34.08
N ALA A 336 -15.55 -2.20 -32.94
CA ALA A 336 -16.44 -2.85 -31.98
C ALA A 336 -17.38 -1.84 -31.35
N ILE A 337 -18.67 -2.17 -31.30
CA ILE A 337 -19.71 -1.34 -30.69
C ILE A 337 -19.94 -1.85 -29.25
N THR A 338 -19.75 -0.97 -28.29
CA THR A 338 -19.95 -1.28 -26.87
C THR A 338 -21.09 -0.42 -26.31
N PRO A 339 -22.17 -1.03 -25.80
CA PRO A 339 -23.22 -0.29 -25.13
C PRO A 339 -22.75 0.15 -23.74
N VAL A 340 -23.07 1.41 -23.39
CA VAL A 340 -22.75 2.03 -22.10
C VAL A 340 -24.03 2.58 -21.49
N ALA A 341 -24.37 2.09 -20.31
CA ALA A 341 -25.49 2.59 -19.51
C ALA A 341 -25.16 3.99 -18.97
N LYS A 342 -26.03 4.94 -19.17
CA LYS A 342 -26.03 6.28 -18.54
C LYS A 342 -26.90 6.22 -17.30
N LEU A 343 -26.29 6.37 -16.14
CA LEU A 343 -26.94 6.24 -14.85
C LEU A 343 -27.18 7.59 -14.20
N GLU A 344 -28.22 7.69 -13.41
CA GLU A 344 -28.28 8.76 -12.41
C GLU A 344 -27.08 8.59 -11.49
N PRO A 345 -26.27 9.67 -11.26
CA PRO A 345 -25.06 9.54 -10.48
C PRO A 345 -25.33 8.93 -9.11
N VAL A 346 -24.62 7.85 -8.79
CA VAL A 346 -24.75 7.14 -7.51
C VAL A 346 -23.36 6.95 -6.90
N PHE A 347 -23.27 7.11 -5.59
CA PHE A 347 -22.02 6.94 -4.86
C PHE A 347 -21.85 5.49 -4.44
N VAL A 348 -20.84 4.79 -4.98
CA VAL A 348 -20.52 3.39 -4.71
C VAL A 348 -19.05 3.25 -4.37
N ALA A 349 -18.74 2.65 -3.24
CA ALA A 349 -17.36 2.33 -2.85
C ALA A 349 -16.38 3.53 -2.96
N GLY A 350 -16.80 4.73 -2.53
CA GLY A 350 -15.95 5.93 -2.57
C GLY A 350 -15.88 6.62 -3.93
N VAL A 351 -16.67 6.19 -4.92
CA VAL A 351 -16.69 6.73 -6.28
C VAL A 351 -18.11 7.07 -6.70
N THR A 352 -18.29 8.21 -7.38
CA THR A 352 -19.55 8.51 -8.04
C THR A 352 -19.57 7.87 -9.42
N VAL A 353 -20.48 6.92 -9.61
CA VAL A 353 -20.69 6.20 -10.86
C VAL A 353 -21.86 6.80 -11.61
N SER A 354 -21.62 7.22 -12.86
CA SER A 354 -22.64 7.75 -13.78
C SER A 354 -22.70 6.98 -15.09
N ASN A 355 -21.75 6.07 -15.33
CA ASN A 355 -21.72 5.24 -16.52
C ASN A 355 -21.30 3.82 -16.15
N ALA A 356 -21.89 2.81 -16.80
CA ALA A 356 -21.49 1.41 -16.66
C ALA A 356 -21.48 0.74 -18.04
N THR A 357 -20.42 -0.04 -18.34
CA THR A 357 -20.40 -0.80 -19.59
C THR A 357 -21.36 -1.96 -19.52
N LEU A 358 -22.13 -2.16 -20.58
CA LEU A 358 -23.01 -3.30 -20.76
C LEU A 358 -22.35 -4.40 -21.61
N HIS A 359 -21.08 -4.22 -21.97
CA HIS A 359 -20.23 -5.14 -22.72
C HIS A 359 -20.72 -5.47 -24.14
N ASN A 360 -21.94 -6.00 -24.28
CA ASN A 360 -22.55 -6.39 -25.57
C ASN A 360 -24.09 -6.38 -25.49
N GLY A 361 -24.75 -6.68 -26.62
CA GLY A 361 -26.21 -6.72 -26.69
C GLY A 361 -26.85 -7.84 -25.86
N ASP A 362 -26.17 -8.99 -25.71
CA ASP A 362 -26.66 -10.12 -24.94
C ASP A 362 -26.80 -9.77 -23.46
N GLU A 363 -25.93 -8.89 -22.94
CA GLU A 363 -26.01 -8.41 -21.57
C GLU A 363 -27.20 -7.48 -21.35
N ILE A 364 -27.59 -6.70 -22.35
CA ILE A 364 -28.82 -5.87 -22.32
C ILE A 364 -30.05 -6.78 -22.20
N GLU A 365 -30.11 -7.87 -22.97
CA GLU A 365 -31.19 -8.85 -22.92
C GLU A 365 -31.21 -9.59 -21.58
N ARG A 366 -30.03 -10.02 -21.09
CA ARG A 366 -29.91 -10.70 -19.80
C ARG A 366 -30.38 -9.86 -18.62
N LEU A 367 -30.13 -8.55 -18.66
CA LEU A 367 -30.53 -7.60 -17.63
C LEU A 367 -31.96 -7.09 -17.82
N ASP A 368 -32.68 -7.58 -18.84
CA ASP A 368 -34.06 -7.17 -19.20
C ASP A 368 -34.22 -5.65 -19.32
N LEU A 369 -33.20 -4.99 -19.92
CA LEU A 369 -33.20 -3.55 -20.16
C LEU A 369 -34.06 -3.25 -21.38
N SER A 370 -35.33 -2.90 -21.16
CA SER A 370 -36.29 -2.58 -22.24
C SER A 370 -35.94 -1.28 -22.93
N LEU A 371 -35.76 -1.31 -24.26
CA LEU A 371 -35.56 -0.13 -25.10
C LEU A 371 -36.76 0.86 -25.09
N ILE A 372 -37.91 0.45 -24.57
CA ILE A 372 -39.10 1.30 -24.45
C ILE A 372 -38.90 2.45 -23.44
N HIS A 373 -37.91 2.32 -22.57
CA HIS A 373 -37.56 3.34 -21.58
C HIS A 373 -36.34 4.18 -22.00
N ILE A 374 -35.83 4.00 -23.23
CA ILE A 374 -34.60 4.62 -23.77
C ILE A 374 -34.95 5.61 -24.89
N SER A 375 -36.12 6.22 -24.87
CA SER A 375 -36.53 7.25 -25.84
C SER A 375 -36.32 8.66 -25.30
#